data_c5998c7c07c3b46e80872c09517d3377
#
_entry.id   c5998c7c07c3b46e80872c09517d3377
#
_cell.length_a   1.000
_cell.length_b   1.000
_cell.length_c   1.000
_cell.angle_alpha   90.00
_cell.angle_beta   90.00
_cell.angle_gamma   90.00
#
_symmetry.space_group_name_H-M   'P 1'
#
loop_
_entity.id
_entity.type
_entity.pdbx_description
1 polymer ?
#
loop_
_entity_poly.entity_id
_entity_poly.type
_entity_poly.pdbx_seq_one_letter_code
_entity_poly.pdbx_strand_id
1 'polypeptide(L)'
;MPKKILVVDDEKPISDIIKFNLTKEGFDVDTAYDGEEAVKKVEEYDPDLMILDLMLPKKDGLEVAREVRQTHDMPIIMVTAKDTEIDKVLGLEMGADDYVTKPFSNRELVARVKANLRRRDLTQKATEDDEDKNITIGNLVIMPEAY
;
A
#
# COMPACT_ATOMS: atom_id res chain seq x y z
N MET A 1 -14.03 4.43 -12.73
CA MET A 1 -13.17 3.26 -12.88
C MET A 1 -12.74 2.75 -11.52
N PRO A 2 -12.78 1.44 -11.30
CA PRO A 2 -12.37 0.93 -10.00
C PRO A 2 -10.87 1.12 -9.80
N LYS A 3 -10.50 1.34 -8.54
CA LYS A 3 -9.09 1.40 -8.20
C LYS A 3 -8.47 0.02 -8.30
N LYS A 4 -7.21 -0.03 -8.70
CA LYS A 4 -6.47 -1.28 -8.89
C LYS A 4 -5.59 -1.56 -7.70
N ILE A 5 -5.70 -2.78 -7.17
CA ILE A 5 -4.91 -3.21 -6.02
C ILE A 5 -4.06 -4.39 -6.45
N LEU A 6 -2.76 -4.35 -6.16
CA LEU A 6 -1.89 -5.50 -6.38
C LEU A 6 -1.61 -6.14 -5.03
N VAL A 7 -1.93 -7.44 -4.90
CA VAL A 7 -1.69 -8.19 -3.67
C VAL A 7 -0.49 -9.10 -3.88
N VAL A 8 0.54 -8.92 -3.07
CA VAL A 8 1.79 -9.67 -3.18
C VAL A 8 1.99 -10.50 -1.92
N ASP A 9 1.79 -11.80 -2.04
CA ASP A 9 1.90 -12.72 -0.90
C ASP A 9 2.08 -14.13 -1.48
N ASP A 10 3.08 -14.88 -1.00
CA ASP A 10 3.31 -16.21 -1.54
C ASP A 10 2.39 -17.27 -0.94
N GLU A 11 1.63 -16.92 0.09
CA GLU A 11 0.65 -17.83 0.67
C GLU A 11 -0.66 -17.65 -0.06
N LYS A 12 -0.90 -18.55 -1.01
CA LYS A 12 -2.06 -18.42 -1.88
C LYS A 12 -3.39 -18.31 -1.14
N PRO A 13 -3.64 -19.09 -0.06
CA PRO A 13 -4.92 -18.94 0.67
C PRO A 13 -5.12 -17.54 1.23
N ILE A 14 -4.06 -16.89 1.70
CA ILE A 14 -4.16 -15.53 2.23
C ILE A 14 -4.40 -14.55 1.08
N SER A 15 -3.65 -14.70 0.00
CA SER A 15 -3.82 -13.86 -1.18
C SER A 15 -5.24 -13.96 -1.71
N ASP A 16 -5.79 -15.17 -1.78
CA ASP A 16 -7.15 -15.39 -2.29
C ASP A 16 -8.20 -14.71 -1.41
N ILE A 17 -8.03 -14.79 -0.08
CA ILE A 17 -8.97 -14.15 0.85
C ILE A 17 -8.93 -12.64 0.69
N ILE A 18 -7.74 -12.07 0.60
CA ILE A 18 -7.61 -10.63 0.42
C ILE A 18 -8.25 -10.20 -0.89
N LYS A 19 -7.97 -10.95 -1.96
CA LYS A 19 -8.53 -10.63 -3.26
C LYS A 19 -10.05 -10.69 -3.23
N PHE A 20 -10.61 -11.74 -2.59
CA PHE A 20 -12.05 -11.89 -2.51
C PHE A 20 -12.69 -10.69 -1.80
N ASN A 21 -12.14 -10.31 -0.65
CA ASN A 21 -12.71 -9.23 0.13
C ASN A 21 -12.60 -7.88 -0.58
N LEU A 22 -11.48 -7.61 -1.24
CA LEU A 22 -11.31 -6.35 -1.95
C LEU A 22 -12.15 -6.30 -3.22
N THR A 23 -12.27 -7.41 -3.94
CA THR A 23 -13.13 -7.47 -5.12
C THR A 23 -14.57 -7.20 -4.73
N LYS A 24 -14.99 -7.73 -3.59
CA LYS A 24 -16.34 -7.52 -3.09
C LYS A 24 -16.60 -6.04 -2.78
N GLU A 25 -15.56 -5.30 -2.42
CA GLU A 25 -15.68 -3.87 -2.15
C GLU A 25 -15.62 -3.01 -3.42
N GLY A 26 -15.50 -3.63 -4.58
CA GLY A 26 -15.50 -2.91 -5.84
C GLY A 26 -14.14 -2.61 -6.42
N PHE A 27 -13.07 -3.14 -5.82
CA PHE A 27 -11.72 -2.92 -6.35
C PHE A 27 -11.40 -3.93 -7.45
N ASP A 28 -10.52 -3.52 -8.37
CA ASP A 28 -9.93 -4.43 -9.35
C ASP A 28 -8.64 -4.96 -8.71
N VAL A 29 -8.48 -6.28 -8.64
CA VAL A 29 -7.37 -6.88 -7.87
C VAL A 29 -6.59 -7.86 -8.73
N ASP A 30 -5.27 -7.71 -8.73
CA ASP A 30 -4.38 -8.70 -9.32
C ASP A 30 -3.44 -9.21 -8.22
N THR A 31 -2.78 -10.32 -8.47
CA THR A 31 -1.93 -10.97 -7.46
C THR A 31 -0.55 -11.26 -8.02
N ALA A 32 0.44 -11.28 -7.12
CA ALA A 32 1.79 -11.76 -7.43
C ALA A 32 2.24 -12.60 -6.25
N TYR A 33 3.03 -13.64 -6.52
CA TYR A 33 3.38 -14.62 -5.51
C TYR A 33 4.86 -14.62 -5.12
N ASP A 34 5.65 -13.78 -5.76
CA ASP A 34 7.06 -13.59 -5.37
C ASP A 34 7.47 -12.17 -5.72
N GLY A 35 8.67 -11.79 -5.25
CA GLY A 35 9.11 -10.40 -5.40
C GLY A 35 9.43 -10.00 -6.83
N GLU A 36 9.92 -10.93 -7.64
CA GLU A 36 10.21 -10.61 -9.04
C GLU A 36 8.93 -10.37 -9.82
N GLU A 37 7.93 -11.23 -9.60
CA GLU A 37 6.63 -11.07 -10.24
C GLU A 37 5.99 -9.76 -9.81
N ALA A 38 6.16 -9.38 -8.53
CA ALA A 38 5.59 -8.15 -8.01
C ALA A 38 6.12 -6.94 -8.75
N VAL A 39 7.44 -6.85 -8.92
CA VAL A 39 8.04 -5.71 -9.62
C VAL A 39 7.53 -5.63 -11.05
N LYS A 40 7.47 -6.78 -11.73
CA LYS A 40 6.99 -6.83 -13.09
C LYS A 40 5.54 -6.37 -13.19
N LYS A 41 4.70 -6.82 -12.28
CA LYS A 41 3.28 -6.47 -12.32
C LYS A 41 3.02 -5.02 -11.96
N VAL A 42 3.85 -4.42 -11.12
CA VAL A 42 3.72 -2.99 -10.87
C VAL A 42 3.86 -2.21 -12.17
N GLU A 43 4.81 -2.61 -13.02
CA GLU A 43 4.98 -1.94 -14.30
C GLU A 43 3.83 -2.20 -15.26
N GLU A 44 3.34 -3.44 -15.30
CA GLU A 44 2.32 -3.83 -16.28
C GLU A 44 0.93 -3.42 -15.88
N TYR A 45 0.60 -3.58 -14.61
CA TYR A 45 -0.74 -3.38 -14.12
C TYR A 45 -0.99 -1.95 -13.63
N ASP A 46 0.08 -1.27 -13.23
CA ASP A 46 0.04 0.11 -12.73
C ASP A 46 -1.01 0.25 -11.61
N PRO A 47 -0.82 -0.44 -10.49
CA PRO A 47 -1.81 -0.43 -9.43
C PRO A 47 -1.88 0.92 -8.71
N ASP A 48 -3.03 1.18 -8.11
CA ASP A 48 -3.23 2.38 -7.29
C ASP A 48 -2.76 2.16 -5.85
N LEU A 49 -2.60 0.90 -5.45
CA LEU A 49 -2.13 0.56 -4.11
C LEU A 49 -1.56 -0.87 -4.16
N MET A 50 -0.53 -1.13 -3.36
CA MET A 50 0.05 -2.46 -3.27
C MET A 50 -0.02 -2.96 -1.83
N ILE A 51 -0.47 -4.21 -1.66
CA ILE A 51 -0.39 -4.93 -0.39
C ILE A 51 0.76 -5.90 -0.54
N LEU A 52 1.73 -5.85 0.39
CA LEU A 52 3.02 -6.49 0.18
C LEU A 52 3.48 -7.21 1.44
N ASP A 53 3.74 -8.51 1.31
CA ASP A 53 4.34 -9.27 2.41
C ASP A 53 5.84 -9.05 2.39
N LEU A 54 6.44 -8.99 3.57
CA LEU A 54 7.89 -8.89 3.69
C LEU A 54 8.59 -10.19 3.33
N MET A 55 7.98 -11.32 3.68
CA MET A 55 8.62 -12.63 3.53
C MET A 55 8.23 -13.26 2.22
N LEU A 56 8.95 -12.92 1.17
CA LEU A 56 8.66 -13.41 -0.18
C LEU A 56 9.86 -14.20 -0.73
N PRO A 57 9.60 -15.20 -1.59
CA PRO A 57 10.71 -15.84 -2.31
C PRO A 57 11.27 -14.90 -3.37
N LYS A 58 12.48 -15.19 -3.76
CA LYS A 58 13.25 -14.54 -4.83
C LYS A 58 13.70 -13.14 -4.45
N LYS A 59 12.77 -12.23 -4.15
CA LYS A 59 13.11 -10.86 -3.77
C LYS A 59 12.18 -10.50 -2.62
N ASP A 60 12.75 -10.18 -1.46
CA ASP A 60 11.91 -9.95 -0.28
C ASP A 60 11.14 -8.63 -0.38
N GLY A 61 10.18 -8.46 0.52
CA GLY A 61 9.28 -7.32 0.45
C GLY A 61 9.97 -5.97 0.61
N LEU A 62 11.02 -5.89 1.43
CA LEU A 62 11.74 -4.63 1.60
C LEU A 62 12.44 -4.23 0.31
N GLU A 63 13.02 -5.20 -0.39
CA GLU A 63 13.64 -4.94 -1.67
C GLU A 63 12.63 -4.50 -2.71
N VAL A 64 11.46 -5.15 -2.72
CA VAL A 64 10.39 -4.79 -3.66
C VAL A 64 9.95 -3.35 -3.39
N ALA A 65 9.72 -3.00 -2.12
CA ALA A 65 9.28 -1.65 -1.77
C ALA A 65 10.30 -0.62 -2.21
N ARG A 66 11.58 -0.88 -1.94
CA ARG A 66 12.63 0.07 -2.30
C ARG A 66 12.72 0.25 -3.81
N GLU A 67 12.65 -0.85 -4.54
CA GLU A 67 12.76 -0.81 -5.99
C GLU A 67 11.57 -0.09 -6.61
N VAL A 68 10.37 -0.41 -6.14
CA VAL A 68 9.14 0.20 -6.65
C VAL A 68 9.10 1.70 -6.35
N ARG A 69 9.60 2.10 -5.19
CA ARG A 69 9.60 3.52 -4.82
C ARG A 69 10.48 4.39 -5.68
N GLN A 70 11.39 3.81 -6.44
CA GLN A 70 12.23 4.59 -7.34
C GLN A 70 11.43 5.18 -8.49
N THR A 71 10.33 4.55 -8.88
CA THR A 71 9.56 4.97 -10.03
C THR A 71 8.06 5.13 -9.77
N HIS A 72 7.57 4.73 -8.61
CA HIS A 72 6.14 4.75 -8.31
C HIS A 72 5.90 5.29 -6.91
N ASP A 73 4.81 6.03 -6.75
CA ASP A 73 4.48 6.64 -5.45
C ASP A 73 3.18 6.11 -4.85
N MET A 74 2.65 5.02 -5.37
CA MET A 74 1.40 4.49 -4.82
C MET A 74 1.57 4.05 -3.36
N PRO A 75 0.50 4.07 -2.58
CA PRO A 75 0.57 3.57 -1.21
C PRO A 75 0.96 2.10 -1.16
N ILE A 76 1.79 1.74 -0.19
CA ILE A 76 2.18 0.37 0.07
C ILE A 76 1.78 0.01 1.49
N ILE A 77 0.98 -1.04 1.64
CA ILE A 77 0.61 -1.58 2.95
C ILE A 77 1.36 -2.89 3.12
N MET A 78 2.23 -2.96 4.12
CA MET A 78 2.93 -4.21 4.43
C MET A 78 2.01 -5.09 5.28
N VAL A 79 1.83 -6.35 4.88
CA VAL A 79 1.02 -7.31 5.62
C VAL A 79 1.86 -8.55 5.83
N THR A 80 2.35 -8.77 7.05
CA THR A 80 3.32 -9.81 7.29
C THR A 80 3.23 -10.34 8.72
N ALA A 81 3.80 -11.53 8.94
CA ALA A 81 3.89 -12.11 10.29
C ALA A 81 4.99 -11.47 11.13
N LYS A 82 5.86 -10.64 10.52
CA LYS A 82 6.92 -9.98 11.26
C LYS A 82 6.33 -8.81 12.05
N ASP A 83 6.25 -8.98 13.36
CA ASP A 83 5.52 -8.04 14.19
C ASP A 83 6.36 -7.32 15.22
N THR A 84 7.70 -7.43 15.16
CA THR A 84 8.53 -6.68 16.10
C THR A 84 8.53 -5.21 15.71
N GLU A 85 8.79 -4.38 16.71
CA GLU A 85 8.86 -2.95 16.48
C GLU A 85 9.93 -2.59 15.45
N ILE A 86 11.06 -3.28 15.50
CA ILE A 86 12.15 -3.03 14.56
C ILE A 86 11.69 -3.34 13.13
N ASP A 87 10.98 -4.45 12.92
CA ASP A 87 10.50 -4.80 11.61
C ASP A 87 9.53 -3.76 11.08
N LYS A 88 8.65 -3.25 11.93
CA LYS A 88 7.69 -2.23 11.53
C LYS A 88 8.36 -0.93 11.15
N VAL A 89 9.35 -0.51 11.93
CA VAL A 89 10.07 0.72 11.64
C VAL A 89 10.81 0.59 10.31
N LEU A 90 11.47 -0.55 10.08
CA LEU A 90 12.17 -0.77 8.83
C LEU A 90 11.23 -0.75 7.63
N GLY A 91 10.06 -1.39 7.76
CA GLY A 91 9.09 -1.38 6.67
C GLY A 91 8.65 0.02 6.31
N LEU A 92 8.35 0.83 7.33
CA LEU A 92 7.91 2.19 7.09
C LEU A 92 9.03 3.06 6.52
N GLU A 93 10.26 2.87 6.98
CA GLU A 93 11.40 3.62 6.47
C GLU A 93 11.71 3.27 5.02
N MET A 94 11.39 2.06 4.60
CA MET A 94 11.62 1.63 3.23
C MET A 94 10.53 2.05 2.26
N GLY A 95 9.57 2.82 2.74
CA GLY A 95 8.57 3.41 1.88
C GLY A 95 7.15 2.88 2.04
N ALA A 96 6.91 2.02 3.02
CA ALA A 96 5.55 1.57 3.29
C ALA A 96 4.76 2.69 3.96
N ASP A 97 3.50 2.79 3.61
CA ASP A 97 2.61 3.80 4.18
C ASP A 97 1.84 3.25 5.38
N ASP A 98 1.80 1.94 5.52
CA ASP A 98 1.07 1.30 6.61
C ASP A 98 1.66 -0.08 6.83
N TYR A 99 1.40 -0.66 8.01
CA TYR A 99 1.97 -1.94 8.38
C TYR A 99 0.95 -2.72 9.19
N VAL A 100 0.57 -3.90 8.71
CA VAL A 100 -0.44 -4.73 9.35
C VAL A 100 0.17 -6.09 9.63
N THR A 101 0.02 -6.60 10.85
CA THR A 101 0.61 -7.89 11.20
C THR A 101 -0.40 -9.02 11.04
N LYS A 102 0.08 -10.18 10.62
CA LYS A 102 -0.73 -11.40 10.54
C LYS A 102 -0.80 -12.03 11.92
N PRO A 103 -1.93 -12.60 12.31
CA PRO A 103 -3.18 -12.64 11.58
C PRO A 103 -3.89 -11.28 11.67
N PHE A 104 -4.61 -10.92 10.62
CA PHE A 104 -5.28 -9.63 10.58
C PHE A 104 -6.78 -9.84 10.35
N SER A 105 -7.54 -8.79 10.66
CA SER A 105 -8.97 -8.76 10.36
C SER A 105 -9.16 -8.30 8.93
N ASN A 106 -9.98 -9.02 8.15
CA ASN A 106 -10.28 -8.58 6.80
C ASN A 106 -10.92 -7.21 6.78
N ARG A 107 -11.78 -6.94 7.77
CA ARG A 107 -12.41 -5.64 7.89
C ARG A 107 -11.37 -4.54 8.13
N GLU A 108 -10.39 -4.82 8.98
CA GLU A 108 -9.33 -3.86 9.25
C GLU A 108 -8.52 -3.58 7.99
N LEU A 109 -8.15 -4.64 7.26
CA LEU A 109 -7.35 -4.46 6.04
C LEU A 109 -8.11 -3.65 5.00
N VAL A 110 -9.38 -3.95 4.78
CA VAL A 110 -10.21 -3.19 3.84
C VAL A 110 -10.27 -1.72 4.27
N ALA A 111 -10.44 -1.46 5.55
CA ALA A 111 -10.50 -0.08 6.05
C ALA A 111 -9.19 0.66 5.79
N ARG A 112 -8.05 -0.02 5.99
CA ARG A 112 -6.75 0.60 5.75
C ARG A 112 -6.51 0.86 4.27
N VAL A 113 -6.95 -0.05 3.40
CA VAL A 113 -6.86 0.16 1.94
C VAL A 113 -7.63 1.42 1.57
N LYS A 114 -8.86 1.53 2.03
CA LYS A 114 -9.68 2.69 1.71
C LYS A 114 -9.07 3.98 2.27
N ALA A 115 -8.55 3.91 3.49
CA ALA A 115 -7.95 5.09 4.11
C ALA A 115 -6.70 5.56 3.37
N ASN A 116 -5.86 4.62 2.94
CA ASN A 116 -4.65 4.97 2.21
C ASN A 116 -4.95 5.53 0.84
N LEU A 117 -5.94 4.98 0.16
CA LEU A 117 -6.35 5.51 -1.15
C LEU A 117 -6.94 6.90 -1.01
N ARG A 118 -7.77 7.12 0.02
CA ARG A 118 -8.35 8.42 0.25
C ARG A 118 -7.29 9.46 0.58
N ARG A 119 -6.31 9.09 1.39
CA ARG A 119 -5.23 10.00 1.76
C ARG A 119 -4.39 10.38 0.53
N ARG A 120 -4.13 9.43 -0.35
CA ARG A 120 -3.41 9.70 -1.58
C ARG A 120 -4.18 10.66 -2.47
N ASP A 121 -5.48 10.45 -2.63
CA ASP A 121 -6.30 11.31 -3.46
C ASP A 121 -6.32 12.74 -2.91
N LEU A 122 -6.43 12.88 -1.59
CA LEU A 122 -6.42 14.19 -0.97
C LEU A 122 -5.09 14.90 -1.15
N THR A 123 -4.00 14.17 -1.04
CA THR A 123 -2.67 14.74 -1.23
C THR A 123 -2.49 15.23 -2.65
N GLN A 124 -2.91 14.44 -3.63
CA GLN A 124 -2.81 14.85 -5.02
C GLN A 124 -3.68 16.06 -5.31
N LYS A 125 -4.88 16.10 -4.75
CA LYS A 125 -5.76 17.22 -4.93
C LYS A 125 -5.20 18.47 -4.28
N ALA A 126 -4.62 18.37 -3.09
CA ALA A 126 -4.01 19.50 -2.42
C ALA A 126 -2.85 20.05 -3.23
N THR A 127 -2.05 19.19 -3.84
CA THR A 127 -0.94 19.62 -4.67
C THR A 127 -1.43 20.41 -5.88
N GLU A 128 -2.50 19.95 -6.49
CA GLU A 128 -3.08 20.66 -7.62
C GLU A 128 -3.63 22.02 -7.21
N ASP A 129 -4.29 22.08 -6.06
CA ASP A 129 -4.86 23.31 -5.58
C ASP A 129 -3.81 24.31 -5.16
N ASP A 130 -2.66 23.82 -4.72
CA ASP A 130 -1.58 24.70 -4.31
C ASP A 130 -1.13 25.64 -5.37
N GLU A 131 -1.17 25.26 -6.60
CA GLU A 131 -0.79 26.13 -7.68
C GLU A 131 -1.67 27.36 -7.74
N ASP A 132 -2.90 27.21 -7.30
CA ASP A 132 -3.82 28.32 -7.32
C ASP A 132 -3.80 29.12 -6.06
N LYS A 133 -3.75 28.45 -4.92
CA LYS A 133 -3.93 29.11 -3.71
C LYS A 133 -2.75 29.34 -2.94
N ASN A 134 -1.95 28.54 -2.97
CA ASN A 134 -0.82 28.70 -2.25
C ASN A 134 -0.94 28.76 -0.85
N ILE A 135 -1.26 28.48 -0.19
CA ILE A 135 -1.31 28.56 0.91
C ILE A 135 -1.88 28.22 1.84
N THR A 136 -2.11 28.39 2.12
CA THR A 136 -2.75 28.29 3.00
C THR A 136 -2.97 27.22 3.61
N ILE A 137 -2.81 26.86 3.62
CA ILE A 137 -3.11 25.91 4.13
C ILE A 137 -2.48 25.30 4.82
N GLY A 138 -1.75 25.49 4.46
CA GLY A 138 -1.17 24.80 4.96
C GLY A 138 -1.28 24.67 6.28
N ASN A 139 -1.52 25.16 6.63
CA ASN A 139 -1.67 24.99 7.64
C ASN A 139 -2.43 24.12 8.21
N LEU A 140 -2.93 23.90 8.00
CA LEU A 140 -3.62 23.07 8.46
C LEU A 140 -3.37 21.88 8.78
N VAL A 141 -2.75 22.04 8.71
CA VAL A 141 -2.56 21.10 8.89
C VAL A 141 -2.23 20.47 9.69
N ILE A 142 -2.09 20.88 9.87
CA ILE A 142 -1.90 20.37 10.39
C ILE A 142 -2.00 19.71 11.16
N MET A 143 -2.11 19.66 11.23
CA MET A 143 -2.41 19.08 11.73
C MET A 143 -2.28 18.30 12.29
N PRO A 144 -1.99 18.41 12.43
CA PRO A 144 -1.89 17.60 12.81
C PRO A 144 -1.88 16.95 13.54
N GLU A 145 -2.01 16.98 13.51
CA GLU A 145 -2.24 16.43 13.95
C GLU A 145 -2.30 15.72 14.43
N ALA A 146 -2.14 15.70 14.37
CA ALA A 146 -2.26 15.01 14.62
C ALA A 146 -2.13 14.36 14.98
N TYR A 147 -2.09 14.14 15.06
CA TYR A 147 -2.19 13.43 15.21
C TYR A 147 -2.13 12.87 15.49
#